data_c90c7a2378c4c69825b797201d0f0c73
#
_entry.id   c90c7a2378c4c69825b797201d0f0c73
#
_cell.length_a   1.000
_cell.length_b   1.000
_cell.length_c   1.000
_cell.angle_alpha   90.00
_cell.angle_beta   90.00
_cell.angle_gamma   90.00
#
_symmetry.space_group_name_H-M   'P 1'
#
loop_
_entity.id
_entity.type
_entity.pdbx_description
1 polymer ?
#
loop_
_entity_poly.entity_id
_entity_poly.type
_entity_poly.pdbx_seq_one_letter_code
_entity_poly.pdbx_strand_id
1 'polypeptide(L)'
;MPLSVGQGYFTSSISSEKFNAIKESARLPELSLWEKIKAYFFTTHHAEALECIFNLYHHQELNLTPVQVRGAYIKLRALASQGCKEQFIIESQEHADKLIIKDDNGENILSIEVECHPEAFGLAKEINKSHPKPKNISLGDITRLVFFGDSLSDSLGRMFEKTHHILPSYGQYFGGRFTNGFTWTEFLSSPHFLGKEMLNFAEGGSTSASYSCFNCIGDFVSNTDRQVASYTPSHQDLAIFLLGANDYMTLHKDNVIMVVEQQIDDIEKIISGGVNNVLVMGIPDLSLTPYGKHSDEKRKLKDESIAHNALLKT
;
A
#
# COMPACT_ATOMS: atom_id res chain seq x y z
N MET A 1 -28.28 -9.58 7.35
CA MET A 1 -27.29 -10.39 8.10
C MET A 1 -26.15 -9.53 8.62
N PRO A 2 -25.53 -9.90 9.71
CA PRO A 2 -24.48 -9.10 10.31
C PRO A 2 -23.19 -9.14 9.50
N LEU A 3 -22.48 -8.01 9.43
CA LEU A 3 -21.10 -7.99 8.99
C LEU A 3 -20.23 -8.67 10.05
N SER A 4 -19.50 -9.70 9.68
CA SER A 4 -18.55 -10.35 10.58
C SER A 4 -17.16 -9.69 10.45
N VAL A 5 -16.57 -9.29 11.58
CA VAL A 5 -15.24 -8.69 11.69
C VAL A 5 -14.36 -9.54 12.59
N GLY A 6 -13.07 -9.58 12.32
CA GLY A 6 -12.08 -10.39 13.03
C GLY A 6 -11.52 -11.53 12.18
N GLN A 7 -10.49 -12.19 12.71
CA GLN A 7 -9.77 -13.28 12.02
C GLN A 7 -9.74 -14.55 12.88
N GLY A 8 -9.71 -15.71 12.20
CA GLY A 8 -9.63 -17.02 12.85
C GLY A 8 -10.88 -17.38 13.66
N TYR A 9 -10.68 -17.92 14.87
CA TYR A 9 -11.77 -18.37 15.77
C TYR A 9 -12.48 -17.23 16.51
N PHE A 10 -11.99 -16.00 16.42
CA PHE A 10 -12.51 -14.85 17.15
C PHE A 10 -13.11 -13.83 16.19
N THR A 11 -14.37 -14.06 15.82
CA THR A 11 -15.14 -13.11 15.01
C THR A 11 -16.23 -12.45 15.86
N SER A 12 -16.51 -11.18 15.58
CA SER A 12 -17.64 -10.42 16.13
C SER A 12 -18.54 -9.99 15.00
N SER A 13 -19.85 -10.06 15.22
CA SER A 13 -20.84 -9.68 14.19
C SER A 13 -21.47 -8.32 14.48
N ILE A 14 -21.62 -7.51 13.43
CA ILE A 14 -22.32 -6.22 13.47
C ILE A 14 -23.66 -6.43 12.77
N SER A 15 -24.77 -6.35 13.53
CA SER A 15 -26.11 -6.60 13.02
C SER A 15 -26.59 -5.47 12.10
N SER A 16 -27.57 -5.78 11.23
CA SER A 16 -28.24 -4.76 10.39
C SER A 16 -28.93 -3.66 11.22
N GLU A 17 -29.43 -4.02 12.40
CA GLU A 17 -30.00 -3.04 13.34
C GLU A 17 -28.94 -2.04 13.82
N LYS A 18 -27.70 -2.52 14.06
CA LYS A 18 -26.59 -1.67 14.47
C LYS A 18 -26.10 -0.79 13.34
N PHE A 19 -26.12 -1.28 12.10
CA PHE A 19 -25.89 -0.44 10.90
C PHE A 19 -26.91 0.69 10.79
N ASN A 20 -28.20 0.38 10.93
CA ASN A 20 -29.26 1.37 10.87
C ASN A 20 -29.17 2.39 12.03
N ALA A 21 -28.87 1.91 13.24
CA ALA A 21 -28.67 2.79 14.40
C ALA A 21 -27.50 3.77 14.19
N ILE A 22 -26.40 3.33 13.55
CA ILE A 22 -25.26 4.20 13.21
C ILE A 22 -25.66 5.23 12.16
N LYS A 23 -26.41 4.81 11.14
CA LYS A 23 -26.89 5.70 10.07
C LYS A 23 -27.76 6.83 10.60
N GLU A 24 -28.57 6.56 11.62
CA GLU A 24 -29.52 7.53 12.20
C GLU A 24 -28.92 8.34 13.38
N SER A 25 -27.76 7.94 13.88
CA SER A 25 -27.15 8.53 15.07
C SER A 25 -26.14 9.63 14.70
N ALA A 26 -26.26 10.79 15.32
CA ALA A 26 -25.28 11.87 15.21
C ALA A 26 -23.99 11.63 16.01
N ARG A 27 -23.85 10.51 16.70
CA ARG A 27 -22.67 10.15 17.52
C ARG A 27 -22.30 8.70 17.33
N LEU A 28 -21.01 8.44 17.44
CA LEU A 28 -20.47 7.08 17.46
C LEU A 28 -21.15 6.26 18.58
N PRO A 29 -21.73 5.08 18.28
CA PRO A 29 -22.38 4.28 19.31
C PRO A 29 -21.37 3.81 20.36
N GLU A 30 -21.73 3.95 21.62
CA GLU A 30 -20.91 3.45 22.71
C GLU A 30 -20.88 1.93 22.71
N LEU A 31 -19.67 1.38 22.87
CA LEU A 31 -19.49 -0.06 23.06
C LEU A 31 -20.01 -0.44 24.46
N SER A 32 -20.77 -1.52 24.56
CA SER A 32 -21.11 -2.13 25.83
C SER A 32 -19.81 -2.57 26.55
N LEU A 33 -19.89 -2.68 27.89
CA LEU A 33 -18.76 -3.15 28.69
C LEU A 33 -18.22 -4.50 28.19
N TRP A 34 -19.11 -5.38 27.75
CA TRP A 34 -18.76 -6.71 27.23
C TRP A 34 -18.04 -6.62 25.86
N GLU A 35 -18.46 -5.71 24.98
CA GLU A 35 -17.76 -5.46 23.71
C GLU A 35 -16.37 -4.84 23.93
N LYS A 36 -16.21 -3.95 24.92
CA LYS A 36 -14.90 -3.40 25.32
C LYS A 36 -13.97 -4.49 25.87
N ILE A 37 -14.51 -5.40 26.71
CA ILE A 37 -13.75 -6.54 27.23
C ILE A 37 -13.33 -7.47 26.09
N LYS A 38 -14.25 -7.80 25.18
CA LYS A 38 -13.91 -8.64 24.01
C LYS A 38 -12.85 -7.97 23.13
N ALA A 39 -12.96 -6.68 22.85
CA ALA A 39 -11.99 -5.95 22.04
C ALA A 39 -10.59 -5.95 22.69
N TYR A 40 -10.54 -5.84 24.03
CA TYR A 40 -9.27 -5.84 24.77
C TYR A 40 -8.59 -7.23 24.79
N PHE A 41 -9.35 -8.30 25.03
CA PHE A 41 -8.78 -9.64 25.19
C PHE A 41 -8.66 -10.45 23.89
N PHE A 42 -9.49 -10.16 22.89
CA PHE A 42 -9.61 -11.00 21.70
C PHE A 42 -9.31 -10.26 20.39
N THR A 43 -8.85 -9.02 20.47
CA THR A 43 -8.50 -8.20 19.28
C THR A 43 -9.57 -8.24 18.16
N THR A 44 -10.85 -8.15 18.53
CA THR A 44 -11.95 -8.35 17.59
C THR A 44 -12.11 -7.18 16.58
N HIS A 45 -11.33 -6.11 16.74
CA HIS A 45 -11.41 -4.89 15.93
C HIS A 45 -12.83 -4.30 15.78
N HIS A 46 -13.74 -4.70 16.66
CA HIS A 46 -15.15 -4.32 16.57
C HIS A 46 -15.35 -2.80 16.70
N ALA A 47 -14.61 -2.14 17.59
CA ALA A 47 -14.65 -0.70 17.77
C ALA A 47 -14.20 0.04 16.51
N GLU A 48 -13.11 -0.41 15.90
CA GLU A 48 -12.56 0.17 14.68
C GLU A 48 -13.52 -0.02 13.49
N ALA A 49 -14.18 -1.16 13.42
CA ALA A 49 -15.18 -1.41 12.39
C ALA A 49 -16.40 -0.49 12.53
N LEU A 50 -16.89 -0.27 13.77
CA LEU A 50 -17.97 0.68 14.03
C LEU A 50 -17.58 2.11 13.68
N GLU A 51 -16.36 2.52 13.99
CA GLU A 51 -15.82 3.83 13.60
C GLU A 51 -15.76 3.98 12.09
N CYS A 52 -15.29 2.98 11.36
CA CYS A 52 -15.29 3.01 9.90
C CYS A 52 -16.70 3.13 9.33
N ILE A 53 -17.67 2.37 9.85
CA ILE A 53 -19.07 2.44 9.43
C ILE A 53 -19.65 3.83 9.70
N PHE A 54 -19.41 4.39 10.89
CA PHE A 54 -19.85 5.74 11.24
C PHE A 54 -19.27 6.77 10.28
N ASN A 55 -17.98 6.75 10.05
CA ASN A 55 -17.29 7.66 9.12
C ASN A 55 -17.84 7.55 7.69
N LEU A 56 -18.18 6.36 7.23
CA LEU A 56 -18.76 6.14 5.91
C LEU A 56 -20.19 6.73 5.80
N TYR A 57 -21.04 6.52 6.79
CA TYR A 57 -22.40 7.06 6.76
C TYR A 57 -22.45 8.59 6.91
N HIS A 58 -21.56 9.16 7.72
CA HIS A 58 -21.53 10.59 8.05
C HIS A 58 -20.40 11.35 7.35
N HIS A 59 -19.86 10.80 6.25
CA HIS A 59 -18.70 11.37 5.56
C HIS A 59 -18.90 12.83 5.11
N GLN A 60 -20.13 13.21 4.73
CA GLN A 60 -20.45 14.57 4.33
C GLN A 60 -20.50 15.51 5.54
N GLU A 61 -21.15 15.09 6.64
CA GLU A 61 -21.28 15.87 7.88
C GLU A 61 -19.90 16.07 8.55
N LEU A 62 -19.04 15.06 8.45
CA LEU A 62 -17.68 15.09 8.97
C LEU A 62 -16.69 15.78 8.04
N ASN A 63 -17.14 16.24 6.87
CA ASN A 63 -16.30 16.83 5.82
C ASN A 63 -15.08 15.96 5.48
N LEU A 64 -15.28 14.64 5.39
CA LEU A 64 -14.21 13.73 5.04
C LEU A 64 -13.81 13.89 3.56
N THR A 65 -12.51 13.93 3.31
CA THR A 65 -11.99 13.96 1.94
C THR A 65 -12.26 12.62 1.23
N PRO A 66 -12.32 12.58 -0.11
CA PRO A 66 -12.44 11.34 -0.89
C PRO A 66 -11.44 10.26 -0.47
N VAL A 67 -10.21 10.64 -0.15
CA VAL A 67 -9.17 9.73 0.33
C VAL A 67 -9.53 9.13 1.70
N GLN A 68 -10.06 9.93 2.62
CA GLN A 68 -10.46 9.46 3.94
C GLN A 68 -11.67 8.52 3.87
N VAL A 69 -12.64 8.81 2.99
CA VAL A 69 -13.80 7.93 2.77
C VAL A 69 -13.36 6.58 2.20
N ARG A 70 -12.53 6.58 1.15
CA ARG A 70 -11.94 5.33 0.63
C ARG A 70 -11.13 4.61 1.70
N GLY A 71 -10.37 5.34 2.50
CA GLY A 71 -9.60 4.82 3.62
C GLY A 71 -10.48 4.06 4.61
N ALA A 72 -11.58 4.65 5.06
CA ALA A 72 -12.52 4.03 5.98
C ALA A 72 -13.17 2.77 5.38
N TYR A 73 -13.54 2.80 4.08
CA TYR A 73 -14.12 1.66 3.39
C TYR A 73 -13.16 0.47 3.30
N ILE A 74 -11.92 0.71 2.92
CA ILE A 74 -10.92 -0.37 2.77
C ILE A 74 -10.46 -0.88 4.13
N LYS A 75 -10.34 0.00 5.14
CA LYS A 75 -10.08 -0.43 6.51
C LYS A 75 -11.20 -1.36 7.00
N LEU A 76 -12.46 -1.01 6.77
CA LEU A 76 -13.59 -1.86 7.13
C LEU A 76 -13.55 -3.22 6.42
N ARG A 77 -13.23 -3.24 5.11
CA ARG A 77 -13.04 -4.48 4.35
C ARG A 77 -11.88 -5.33 4.89
N ALA A 78 -10.79 -4.70 5.30
CA ALA A 78 -9.66 -5.40 5.89
C ALA A 78 -10.01 -6.06 7.25
N LEU A 79 -10.86 -5.39 8.05
CA LEU A 79 -11.37 -5.90 9.33
C LEU A 79 -12.43 -6.99 9.17
N ALA A 80 -13.09 -7.05 8.02
CA ALA A 80 -14.11 -8.06 7.73
C ALA A 80 -13.50 -9.46 7.68
N SER A 81 -14.27 -10.44 8.16
CA SER A 81 -13.89 -11.85 8.04
C SER A 81 -13.76 -12.26 6.57
N GLN A 82 -12.98 -13.29 6.29
CA GLN A 82 -12.69 -13.70 4.91
C GLN A 82 -13.96 -13.96 4.08
N GLY A 83 -15.01 -14.54 4.68
CA GLY A 83 -16.27 -14.79 3.99
C GLY A 83 -17.10 -13.54 3.68
N CYS A 84 -16.83 -12.41 4.36
CA CYS A 84 -17.52 -11.15 4.14
C CYS A 84 -16.77 -10.19 3.20
N LYS A 85 -15.54 -10.49 2.81
CA LYS A 85 -14.73 -9.59 1.94
C LYS A 85 -15.31 -9.44 0.55
N GLU A 86 -16.03 -10.43 0.05
CA GLU A 86 -16.70 -10.42 -1.26
C GLU A 86 -17.95 -9.52 -1.27
N GLN A 87 -18.47 -9.14 -0.12
CA GLN A 87 -19.57 -8.19 0.01
C GLN A 87 -19.15 -6.75 -0.31
N PHE A 88 -17.85 -6.47 -0.33
CA PHE A 88 -17.28 -5.16 -0.60
C PHE A 88 -16.95 -5.03 -2.09
N ILE A 89 -17.67 -4.17 -2.78
CA ILE A 89 -17.55 -3.95 -4.22
C ILE A 89 -17.15 -2.49 -4.47
N ILE A 90 -16.20 -2.29 -5.36
CA ILE A 90 -15.82 -0.97 -5.88
C ILE A 90 -16.13 -0.97 -7.37
N GLU A 91 -17.10 -0.15 -7.77
CA GLU A 91 -17.42 0.10 -9.17
C GLU A 91 -16.75 1.41 -9.59
N SER A 92 -15.69 1.29 -10.39
CA SER A 92 -14.94 2.46 -10.88
C SER A 92 -15.64 3.07 -12.09
N GLN A 93 -15.88 4.37 -12.04
CA GLN A 93 -16.43 5.19 -13.12
C GLN A 93 -15.37 6.23 -13.55
N GLU A 94 -15.60 6.96 -14.64
CA GLU A 94 -14.61 7.87 -15.22
C GLU A 94 -14.16 8.99 -14.27
N HIS A 95 -15.05 9.44 -13.38
CA HIS A 95 -14.78 10.56 -12.46
C HIS A 95 -15.06 10.25 -11.00
N ALA A 96 -15.56 9.06 -10.69
CA ALA A 96 -15.93 8.65 -9.34
C ALA A 96 -15.81 7.14 -9.16
N ASP A 97 -15.59 6.71 -7.93
CA ASP A 97 -15.74 5.33 -7.52
C ASP A 97 -17.01 5.18 -6.68
N LYS A 98 -17.79 4.17 -6.99
CA LYS A 98 -18.93 3.78 -6.17
C LYS A 98 -18.52 2.67 -5.23
N LEU A 99 -18.49 2.98 -3.94
CA LEU A 99 -18.15 2.06 -2.87
C LEU A 99 -19.43 1.41 -2.35
N ILE A 100 -19.53 0.08 -2.48
CA ILE A 100 -20.75 -0.66 -2.14
C ILE A 100 -20.42 -1.74 -1.12
N ILE A 101 -21.24 -1.86 -0.09
CA ILE A 101 -21.26 -3.03 0.79
C ILE A 101 -22.61 -3.71 0.63
N LYS A 102 -22.59 -5.00 0.32
CA LYS A 102 -23.80 -5.82 0.15
C LYS A 102 -24.03 -6.69 1.39
N ASP A 103 -25.28 -7.05 1.61
CA ASP A 103 -25.63 -8.11 2.54
C ASP A 103 -25.55 -9.50 1.86
N ASP A 104 -25.85 -10.55 2.60
CA ASP A 104 -25.84 -11.93 2.08
C ASP A 104 -26.97 -12.21 1.06
N ASN A 105 -27.95 -11.33 0.96
CA ASN A 105 -29.01 -11.39 -0.04
C ASN A 105 -28.63 -10.62 -1.32
N GLY A 106 -27.46 -9.94 -1.32
CA GLY A 106 -26.99 -9.12 -2.43
C GLY A 106 -27.56 -7.70 -2.45
N GLU A 107 -28.31 -7.29 -1.39
CA GLU A 107 -28.83 -5.93 -1.26
C GLU A 107 -27.76 -4.97 -0.73
N ASN A 108 -27.79 -3.72 -1.18
CA ASN A 108 -26.82 -2.73 -0.76
C ASN A 108 -27.12 -2.25 0.66
N ILE A 109 -26.24 -2.57 1.61
CA ILE A 109 -26.26 -2.00 2.96
C ILE A 109 -25.75 -0.55 2.92
N LEU A 110 -24.69 -0.33 2.13
CA LEU A 110 -24.04 0.97 1.98
C LEU A 110 -23.72 1.16 0.49
N SER A 111 -23.95 2.39 0.01
CA SER A 111 -23.53 2.79 -1.33
C SER A 111 -23.15 4.27 -1.27
N ILE A 112 -21.87 4.55 -1.51
CA ILE A 112 -21.30 5.90 -1.48
C ILE A 112 -20.58 6.14 -2.80
N GLU A 113 -20.85 7.27 -3.43
CA GLU A 113 -20.10 7.75 -4.57
C GLU A 113 -19.00 8.69 -4.09
N VAL A 114 -17.76 8.43 -4.48
CA VAL A 114 -16.58 9.17 -4.04
C VAL A 114 -15.85 9.66 -5.27
N GLU A 115 -15.75 10.97 -5.42
CA GLU A 115 -15.02 11.58 -6.53
C GLU A 115 -13.58 11.07 -6.59
N CYS A 116 -13.13 10.74 -7.78
CA CYS A 116 -11.72 10.51 -8.05
C CYS A 116 -11.01 11.87 -8.02
N HIS A 117 -9.92 11.96 -7.27
CA HIS A 117 -9.21 13.22 -7.07
C HIS A 117 -8.83 13.87 -8.42
N PRO A 118 -9.52 14.95 -8.83
CA PRO A 118 -9.22 15.60 -10.12
C PRO A 118 -7.79 16.14 -10.15
N GLU A 119 -7.23 16.52 -8.99
CA GLU A 119 -5.87 17.04 -8.87
C GLU A 119 -4.80 15.99 -9.15
N ALA A 120 -4.97 14.75 -8.65
CA ALA A 120 -4.02 13.66 -8.95
C ALA A 120 -4.08 13.27 -10.43
N PHE A 121 -5.28 13.29 -11.03
CA PHE A 121 -5.47 13.03 -12.44
C PHE A 121 -4.96 14.18 -13.32
N GLY A 122 -5.19 15.44 -12.90
CA GLY A 122 -4.65 16.63 -13.55
C GLY A 122 -3.13 16.68 -13.48
N LEU A 123 -2.55 16.41 -12.31
CA LEU A 123 -1.11 16.37 -12.09
C LEU A 123 -0.44 15.26 -12.92
N ALA A 124 -1.03 14.06 -12.97
CA ALA A 124 -0.52 12.98 -13.81
C ALA A 124 -0.59 13.31 -15.31
N LYS A 125 -1.63 14.02 -15.74
CA LYS A 125 -1.78 14.48 -17.13
C LYS A 125 -0.78 15.59 -17.47
N GLU A 126 -0.44 16.46 -16.53
CA GLU A 126 0.57 17.49 -16.71
C GLU A 126 1.99 16.91 -16.65
N ILE A 127 2.28 15.99 -15.74
CA ILE A 127 3.56 15.28 -15.67
C ILE A 127 3.80 14.51 -16.98
N ASN A 128 2.79 13.81 -17.50
CA ASN A 128 2.88 13.13 -18.79
C ASN A 128 3.07 14.07 -19.99
N LYS A 129 2.69 15.35 -19.88
CA LYS A 129 2.95 16.36 -20.93
C LYS A 129 4.36 16.95 -20.84
N SER A 130 4.91 17.08 -19.65
CA SER A 130 6.20 17.73 -19.41
C SER A 130 7.41 16.81 -19.53
N HIS A 131 7.21 15.48 -19.40
CA HIS A 131 8.28 14.51 -19.55
C HIS A 131 8.16 13.82 -20.92
N PRO A 132 9.23 13.84 -21.74
CA PRO A 132 9.22 13.10 -22.99
C PRO A 132 8.99 11.62 -22.71
N LYS A 133 7.99 11.03 -23.36
CA LYS A 133 7.77 9.59 -23.28
C LYS A 133 9.07 8.86 -23.64
N PRO A 134 9.48 7.86 -22.86
CA PRO A 134 10.61 7.01 -23.25
C PRO A 134 10.40 6.54 -24.69
N LYS A 135 11.37 6.73 -25.55
CA LYS A 135 11.22 6.58 -27.01
C LYS A 135 10.79 5.19 -27.47
N ASN A 136 10.81 4.17 -26.61
CA ASN A 136 10.69 2.77 -27.00
C ASN A 136 9.72 1.93 -26.15
N ILE A 137 8.97 2.50 -25.21
CA ILE A 137 7.99 1.72 -24.45
C ILE A 137 6.59 1.93 -25.03
N SER A 138 6.08 0.90 -25.71
CA SER A 138 4.67 0.85 -26.09
C SER A 138 3.85 0.38 -24.89
N LEU A 139 3.18 1.29 -24.20
CA LEU A 139 2.28 0.95 -23.11
C LEU A 139 1.12 0.04 -23.54
N GLY A 140 0.84 -0.04 -24.87
CA GLY A 140 -0.14 -0.93 -25.43
C GLY A 140 0.20 -2.41 -25.29
N ASP A 141 1.49 -2.73 -25.34
CA ASP A 141 1.98 -4.11 -25.27
C ASP A 141 2.17 -4.60 -23.82
N ILE A 142 2.14 -3.68 -22.85
CA ILE A 142 2.26 -4.00 -21.43
C ILE A 142 0.88 -4.42 -20.90
N THR A 143 0.83 -5.60 -20.28
CA THR A 143 -0.36 -6.14 -19.63
C THR A 143 -0.31 -6.03 -18.11
N ARG A 144 0.90 -6.11 -17.52
CA ARG A 144 1.09 -6.12 -16.08
C ARG A 144 2.16 -5.11 -15.64
N LEU A 145 1.92 -4.48 -14.49
CA LEU A 145 2.90 -3.68 -13.76
C LEU A 145 3.44 -4.52 -12.60
N VAL A 146 4.73 -4.73 -12.57
CA VAL A 146 5.40 -5.56 -11.57
C VAL A 146 6.27 -4.66 -10.70
N PHE A 147 5.98 -4.60 -9.40
CA PHE A 147 6.67 -3.71 -8.48
C PHE A 147 7.61 -4.44 -7.54
N PHE A 148 8.84 -3.97 -7.49
CA PHE A 148 9.87 -4.37 -6.54
C PHE A 148 10.20 -3.15 -5.69
N GLY A 149 10.10 -3.28 -4.36
CA GLY A 149 10.18 -2.10 -3.51
C GLY A 149 10.20 -2.38 -2.02
N ASP A 150 10.21 -1.31 -1.29
CA ASP A 150 10.17 -1.27 0.17
C ASP A 150 8.80 -0.79 0.70
N SER A 151 8.81 -0.18 1.89
CA SER A 151 7.60 0.34 2.55
C SER A 151 6.83 1.38 1.74
N LEU A 152 7.50 2.12 0.84
CA LEU A 152 6.85 3.11 -0.01
C LEU A 152 5.96 2.45 -1.07
N SER A 153 6.24 1.20 -1.40
CA SER A 153 5.59 0.43 -2.46
C SER A 153 4.78 -0.76 -1.96
N ASP A 154 4.89 -1.14 -0.67
CA ASP A 154 4.17 -2.28 -0.06
C ASP A 154 2.67 -2.01 0.04
N SER A 155 1.94 -2.33 -1.02
CA SER A 155 0.48 -2.17 -1.09
C SER A 155 -0.28 -3.38 -0.57
N LEU A 156 0.37 -4.54 -0.48
CA LEU A 156 -0.26 -5.78 -0.04
C LEU A 156 -0.12 -6.02 1.46
N GLY A 157 0.61 -5.14 2.17
CA GLY A 157 0.85 -5.27 3.60
C GLY A 157 1.71 -6.50 3.93
N ARG A 158 2.71 -6.82 3.11
CA ARG A 158 3.56 -8.01 3.31
C ARG A 158 4.30 -7.96 4.65
N MET A 159 4.85 -6.81 5.02
CA MET A 159 5.47 -6.63 6.33
C MET A 159 4.44 -6.75 7.46
N PHE A 160 3.23 -6.25 7.26
CA PHE A 160 2.15 -6.34 8.23
C PHE A 160 1.78 -7.82 8.50
N GLU A 161 1.56 -8.61 7.47
CA GLU A 161 1.30 -10.06 7.59
C GLU A 161 2.50 -10.80 8.22
N LYS A 162 3.71 -10.49 7.78
CA LYS A 162 4.96 -11.11 8.28
C LYS A 162 5.21 -10.85 9.76
N THR A 163 4.79 -9.69 10.26
CA THR A 163 4.92 -9.30 11.67
C THR A 163 3.68 -9.63 12.49
N HIS A 164 2.80 -10.48 11.99
CA HIS A 164 1.54 -10.81 12.66
C HIS A 164 0.73 -9.56 13.05
N HIS A 165 0.64 -8.61 12.11
CA HIS A 165 -0.12 -7.37 12.24
C HIS A 165 0.46 -6.34 13.23
N ILE A 166 1.75 -6.43 13.54
CA ILE A 166 2.42 -5.48 14.44
C ILE A 166 2.96 -4.27 13.67
N LEU A 167 3.55 -4.47 12.48
CA LEU A 167 4.17 -3.41 11.69
C LEU A 167 3.62 -3.38 10.25
N PRO A 168 3.20 -2.20 9.79
CA PRO A 168 3.06 -0.94 10.53
C PRO A 168 1.86 -0.94 11.48
N SER A 169 1.89 -0.05 12.49
CA SER A 169 0.80 0.03 13.47
C SER A 169 -0.52 0.42 12.83
N TYR A 170 -1.57 -0.31 13.15
CA TYR A 170 -2.92 -0.13 12.58
C TYR A 170 -3.53 1.25 12.84
N GLY A 171 -3.15 1.91 13.93
CA GLY A 171 -3.70 3.20 14.32
C GLY A 171 -3.15 4.40 13.54
N GLN A 172 -2.00 4.23 12.89
CA GLN A 172 -1.31 5.31 12.15
C GLN A 172 -1.31 5.10 10.64
N TYR A 173 -1.43 3.85 10.21
CA TYR A 173 -1.23 3.46 8.83
C TYR A 173 -2.44 2.71 8.26
N PHE A 174 -2.60 2.80 6.96
CA PHE A 174 -3.77 2.32 6.26
C PHE A 174 -3.59 0.87 5.78
N GLY A 175 -4.39 -0.06 6.32
CA GLY A 175 -4.52 -1.43 5.81
C GLY A 175 -3.21 -2.18 5.62
N GLY A 176 -2.28 -2.08 6.58
CA GLY A 176 -0.96 -2.73 6.52
C GLY A 176 0.08 -2.04 5.63
N ARG A 177 -0.27 -0.91 5.01
CA ARG A 177 0.66 -0.06 4.25
C ARG A 177 1.41 0.88 5.16
N PHE A 178 2.54 1.41 4.71
CA PHE A 178 3.30 2.43 5.43
C PHE A 178 2.89 3.85 5.01
N THR A 179 1.60 4.06 4.81
CA THR A 179 0.99 5.32 4.40
C THR A 179 -0.41 5.42 5.00
N ASN A 180 -1.00 6.61 5.00
CA ASN A 180 -2.36 6.87 5.46
C ASN A 180 -3.44 6.63 4.38
N GLY A 181 -3.06 6.04 3.25
CA GLY A 181 -3.96 5.76 2.13
C GLY A 181 -3.39 4.70 1.20
N PHE A 182 -3.80 4.74 -0.06
CA PHE A 182 -3.23 3.89 -1.10
C PHE A 182 -1.79 4.27 -1.42
N THR A 183 -1.00 3.30 -1.82
CA THR A 183 0.36 3.53 -2.33
C THR A 183 0.32 4.01 -3.78
N TRP A 184 1.40 4.62 -4.23
CA TRP A 184 1.54 5.05 -5.63
C TRP A 184 1.42 3.88 -6.63
N THR A 185 1.78 2.66 -6.24
CA THR A 185 1.66 1.44 -7.06
C THR A 185 0.21 1.12 -7.40
N GLU A 186 -0.69 1.30 -6.43
CA GLU A 186 -2.12 1.08 -6.60
C GLU A 186 -2.74 2.16 -7.48
N PHE A 187 -2.35 3.42 -7.29
CA PHE A 187 -2.79 4.50 -8.17
C PHE A 187 -2.35 4.27 -9.60
N LEU A 188 -1.06 3.95 -9.82
CA LEU A 188 -0.51 3.73 -11.15
C LEU A 188 -1.20 2.58 -11.89
N SER A 189 -1.53 1.50 -11.16
CA SER A 189 -2.19 0.32 -11.74
C SER A 189 -3.69 0.51 -11.95
N SER A 190 -4.29 1.49 -11.28
CA SER A 190 -5.74 1.71 -11.29
C SER A 190 -6.29 1.99 -12.70
N PRO A 191 -7.58 1.72 -12.94
CA PRO A 191 -8.24 2.05 -14.22
C PRO A 191 -8.15 3.54 -14.59
N HIS A 192 -8.04 4.43 -13.59
CA HIS A 192 -7.91 5.88 -13.81
C HIS A 192 -6.54 6.31 -14.34
N PHE A 193 -5.53 5.43 -14.22
CA PHE A 193 -4.17 5.69 -14.73
C PHE A 193 -3.85 4.77 -15.90
N LEU A 194 -3.21 3.64 -15.63
CA LEU A 194 -2.77 2.72 -16.68
C LEU A 194 -3.74 1.56 -16.90
N GLY A 195 -4.60 1.25 -15.93
CA GLY A 195 -5.57 0.16 -16.02
C GLY A 195 -4.93 -1.20 -16.28
N LYS A 196 -3.78 -1.47 -15.67
CA LYS A 196 -3.00 -2.68 -15.86
C LYS A 196 -3.07 -3.58 -14.62
N GLU A 197 -2.97 -4.87 -14.83
CA GLU A 197 -2.82 -5.83 -13.73
C GLU A 197 -1.61 -5.46 -12.87
N MET A 198 -1.75 -5.56 -11.55
CA MET A 198 -0.69 -5.28 -10.58
C MET A 198 -0.15 -6.56 -9.97
N LEU A 199 1.14 -6.80 -10.12
CA LEU A 199 1.91 -7.73 -9.31
C LEU A 199 2.85 -6.93 -8.41
N ASN A 200 2.72 -7.08 -7.09
CA ASN A 200 3.52 -6.33 -6.15
C ASN A 200 4.33 -7.27 -5.24
N PHE A 201 5.65 -7.19 -5.34
CA PHE A 201 6.61 -7.93 -4.52
C PHE A 201 7.23 -7.07 -3.43
N ALA A 202 6.93 -5.77 -3.40
CA ALA A 202 7.42 -4.86 -2.39
C ALA A 202 7.03 -5.29 -0.98
N GLU A 203 7.96 -5.15 -0.04
CA GLU A 203 7.77 -5.47 1.38
C GLU A 203 8.40 -4.39 2.24
N GLY A 204 7.69 -3.94 3.25
CA GLY A 204 8.20 -2.93 4.19
C GLY A 204 9.57 -3.32 4.76
N GLY A 205 10.48 -2.35 4.85
CA GLY A 205 11.84 -2.58 5.35
C GLY A 205 12.82 -3.20 4.36
N SER A 206 12.38 -3.56 3.15
CA SER A 206 13.24 -4.19 2.14
C SER A 206 14.44 -3.33 1.77
N THR A 207 15.57 -4.00 1.55
CA THR A 207 16.84 -3.40 1.12
C THR A 207 17.10 -3.69 -0.35
N SER A 208 17.93 -2.87 -0.98
CA SER A 208 18.44 -3.13 -2.33
C SER A 208 19.41 -4.32 -2.29
N ALA A 209 20.41 -4.26 -1.41
CA ALA A 209 21.41 -5.30 -1.29
C ALA A 209 21.02 -6.42 -0.32
N SER A 210 21.62 -7.59 -0.52
CA SER A 210 21.53 -8.74 0.38
C SER A 210 22.55 -8.63 1.50
N TYR A 211 22.12 -8.82 2.73
CA TYR A 211 22.98 -8.82 3.91
C TYR A 211 22.96 -10.19 4.58
N SER A 212 24.13 -10.69 4.96
CA SER A 212 24.28 -12.05 5.47
C SER A 212 23.76 -12.23 6.91
N CYS A 213 23.53 -13.50 7.25
CA CYS A 213 22.89 -14.03 8.46
C CYS A 213 23.51 -13.67 9.83
N PHE A 214 24.58 -12.93 9.90
CA PHE A 214 25.09 -12.38 11.17
C PHE A 214 24.35 -11.11 11.62
N ASN A 215 23.44 -10.61 10.78
CA ASN A 215 22.56 -9.50 11.11
C ASN A 215 21.11 -10.00 11.11
N CYS A 216 20.55 -10.29 12.29
CA CYS A 216 19.18 -10.79 12.45
C CYS A 216 18.11 -9.94 11.73
N ILE A 217 18.37 -8.64 11.55
CA ILE A 217 17.49 -7.73 10.81
C ILE A 217 17.61 -8.01 9.31
N GLY A 218 18.81 -8.23 8.77
CA GLY A 218 19.03 -8.52 7.35
C GLY A 218 18.41 -9.84 6.89
N ASP A 219 18.29 -10.82 7.78
CA ASP A 219 17.59 -12.08 7.47
C ASP A 219 16.06 -11.94 7.55
N PHE A 220 15.58 -11.08 8.41
CA PHE A 220 14.16 -10.85 8.59
C PHE A 220 13.55 -10.00 7.47
N VAL A 221 14.19 -8.92 7.07
CA VAL A 221 13.69 -8.06 5.98
C VAL A 221 13.91 -8.71 4.61
N SER A 222 13.06 -8.40 3.65
CA SER A 222 13.25 -8.79 2.27
C SER A 222 14.35 -7.96 1.59
N ASN A 223 14.76 -8.35 0.40
CA ASN A 223 15.68 -7.60 -0.44
C ASN A 223 15.33 -7.83 -1.92
N THR A 224 15.99 -7.09 -2.82
CA THR A 224 15.71 -7.18 -4.25
C THR A 224 15.84 -8.61 -4.78
N ASP A 225 16.90 -9.32 -4.42
CA ASP A 225 17.14 -10.70 -4.87
C ASP A 225 16.00 -11.65 -4.48
N ARG A 226 15.51 -11.58 -3.24
CA ARG A 226 14.36 -12.40 -2.77
C ARG A 226 13.07 -12.06 -3.48
N GLN A 227 12.83 -10.78 -3.75
CA GLN A 227 11.65 -10.34 -4.48
C GLN A 227 11.69 -10.83 -5.93
N VAL A 228 12.84 -10.68 -6.59
CA VAL A 228 13.09 -11.15 -7.96
C VAL A 228 12.99 -12.67 -8.05
N ALA A 229 13.55 -13.42 -7.08
CA ALA A 229 13.46 -14.87 -7.04
C ALA A 229 12.02 -15.41 -6.93
N SER A 230 11.11 -14.61 -6.41
CA SER A 230 9.68 -14.96 -6.28
C SER A 230 8.85 -14.62 -7.52
N TYR A 231 9.46 -13.99 -8.52
CA TYR A 231 8.80 -13.49 -9.71
C TYR A 231 9.01 -14.41 -10.91
N THR A 232 7.94 -14.57 -11.70
CA THR A 232 8.03 -15.26 -13.00
C THR A 232 7.97 -14.23 -14.12
N PRO A 233 9.07 -13.96 -14.83
CA PRO A 233 9.16 -12.96 -15.88
C PRO A 233 8.23 -13.19 -17.07
N SER A 234 7.74 -12.09 -17.65
CA SER A 234 7.01 -12.09 -18.92
C SER A 234 7.44 -10.89 -19.77
N HIS A 235 7.48 -11.08 -21.07
CA HIS A 235 7.82 -10.00 -22.03
C HIS A 235 6.77 -8.88 -22.10
N GLN A 236 5.56 -9.10 -21.58
CA GLN A 236 4.48 -8.13 -21.51
C GLN A 236 4.46 -7.36 -20.18
N ASP A 237 5.45 -7.55 -19.33
CA ASP A 237 5.56 -6.86 -18.05
C ASP A 237 6.34 -5.55 -18.16
N LEU A 238 5.95 -4.59 -17.37
CA LEU A 238 6.78 -3.46 -16.98
C LEU A 238 7.23 -3.68 -15.53
N ALA A 239 8.49 -4.03 -15.34
CA ALA A 239 9.09 -4.17 -14.03
C ALA A 239 9.55 -2.80 -13.49
N ILE A 240 9.15 -2.47 -12.27
CA ILE A 240 9.38 -1.15 -11.68
C ILE A 240 10.08 -1.33 -10.33
N PHE A 241 11.24 -0.72 -10.16
CA PHE A 241 12.09 -0.80 -8.97
C PHE A 241 12.14 0.52 -8.23
N LEU A 242 11.92 0.47 -6.92
CA LEU A 242 12.15 1.57 -5.98
C LEU A 242 12.68 0.99 -4.66
N LEU A 243 14.00 0.90 -4.54
CA LEU A 243 14.71 0.35 -3.38
C LEU A 243 16.00 1.15 -3.11
N GLY A 244 16.62 0.90 -1.96
CA GLY A 244 17.90 1.48 -1.56
C GLY A 244 17.82 2.37 -0.32
N ALA A 245 16.65 2.90 0.02
CA ALA A 245 16.50 3.78 1.16
C ALA A 245 16.83 3.10 2.51
N ASN A 246 16.39 1.86 2.69
CA ASN A 246 16.59 1.12 3.93
C ASN A 246 18.03 0.63 4.13
N ASP A 247 18.80 0.49 3.06
CA ASP A 247 20.23 0.20 3.15
C ASP A 247 20.95 1.28 3.96
N TYR A 248 20.60 2.55 3.70
CA TYR A 248 21.23 3.71 4.35
C TYR A 248 20.55 4.08 5.68
N MET A 249 19.21 4.19 5.69
CA MET A 249 18.46 4.68 6.87
C MET A 249 18.30 3.64 7.97
N THR A 250 18.13 2.36 7.60
CA THR A 250 17.81 1.29 8.57
C THR A 250 19.05 0.46 8.92
N LEU A 251 19.86 0.12 7.92
CA LEU A 251 21.04 -0.70 8.11
C LEU A 251 22.35 0.10 8.16
N HIS A 252 22.28 1.43 8.02
CA HIS A 252 23.41 2.37 8.11
C HIS A 252 24.61 1.96 7.25
N LYS A 253 24.33 1.47 6.03
CA LYS A 253 25.38 1.09 5.09
C LYS A 253 25.92 2.33 4.38
N ASP A 254 27.22 2.36 4.14
CA ASP A 254 27.94 3.46 3.51
C ASP A 254 28.55 3.07 2.15
N ASN A 255 28.53 1.79 1.80
CA ASN A 255 29.01 1.32 0.51
C ASN A 255 27.91 1.43 -0.57
N VAL A 256 27.72 2.63 -1.08
CA VAL A 256 26.71 2.93 -2.11
C VAL A 256 26.94 2.13 -3.38
N ILE A 257 28.20 1.89 -3.77
CA ILE A 257 28.54 1.11 -4.98
C ILE A 257 27.98 -0.29 -4.86
N MET A 258 28.26 -0.99 -3.76
CA MET A 258 27.77 -2.36 -3.52
C MET A 258 26.23 -2.42 -3.55
N VAL A 259 25.54 -1.43 -2.96
CA VAL A 259 24.08 -1.38 -2.92
C VAL A 259 23.49 -1.27 -4.32
N VAL A 260 24.08 -0.43 -5.16
CA VAL A 260 23.61 -0.21 -6.54
C VAL A 260 23.98 -1.36 -7.45
N GLU A 261 25.21 -1.90 -7.36
CA GLU A 261 25.65 -3.06 -8.14
C GLU A 261 24.73 -4.27 -7.90
N GLN A 262 24.39 -4.58 -6.64
CA GLN A 262 23.45 -5.66 -6.34
C GLN A 262 22.06 -5.43 -6.95
N GLN A 263 21.56 -4.21 -6.94
CA GLN A 263 20.31 -3.88 -7.58
C GLN A 263 20.37 -4.08 -9.10
N ILE A 264 21.47 -3.69 -9.71
CA ILE A 264 21.70 -3.87 -11.15
C ILE A 264 21.74 -5.36 -11.50
N ASP A 265 22.50 -6.17 -10.74
CA ASP A 265 22.57 -7.62 -10.93
C ASP A 265 21.19 -8.28 -10.89
N ASP A 266 20.32 -7.85 -9.96
CA ASP A 266 18.97 -8.37 -9.84
C ASP A 266 18.06 -7.92 -10.99
N ILE A 267 18.24 -6.70 -11.49
CA ILE A 267 17.57 -6.21 -12.69
C ILE A 267 18.01 -7.02 -13.93
N GLU A 268 19.29 -7.31 -14.06
CA GLU A 268 19.81 -8.11 -15.16
C GLU A 268 19.25 -9.55 -15.16
N LYS A 269 18.99 -10.13 -13.97
CA LYS A 269 18.32 -11.43 -13.86
C LYS A 269 16.94 -11.43 -14.51
N ILE A 270 16.12 -10.41 -14.25
CA ILE A 270 14.78 -10.34 -14.83
C ILE A 270 14.79 -10.02 -16.33
N ILE A 271 15.72 -9.17 -16.79
CA ILE A 271 15.93 -8.90 -18.21
C ILE A 271 16.34 -10.19 -18.93
N SER A 272 17.28 -10.93 -18.37
CA SER A 272 17.72 -12.24 -18.89
C SER A 272 16.58 -13.27 -18.85
N GLY A 273 15.64 -13.14 -17.91
CA GLY A 273 14.41 -13.93 -17.81
C GLY A 273 13.33 -13.58 -18.83
N GLY A 274 13.53 -12.54 -19.65
CA GLY A 274 12.63 -12.16 -20.76
C GLY A 274 11.78 -10.92 -20.51
N VAL A 275 12.01 -10.13 -19.46
CA VAL A 275 11.35 -8.82 -19.27
C VAL A 275 11.99 -7.81 -20.22
N ASN A 276 11.17 -7.19 -21.06
CA ASN A 276 11.62 -6.22 -22.06
C ASN A 276 11.62 -4.78 -21.55
N ASN A 277 10.81 -4.49 -20.54
CA ASN A 277 10.59 -3.12 -20.08
C ASN A 277 10.87 -3.03 -18.59
N VAL A 278 11.86 -2.23 -18.23
CA VAL A 278 12.26 -1.98 -16.85
C VAL A 278 12.30 -0.47 -16.59
N LEU A 279 11.73 -0.06 -15.46
CA LEU A 279 11.78 1.29 -14.94
C LEU A 279 12.47 1.27 -13.57
N VAL A 280 13.60 1.92 -13.47
CA VAL A 280 14.32 2.07 -12.20
C VAL A 280 14.13 3.49 -11.68
N MET A 281 13.57 3.60 -10.49
CA MET A 281 13.36 4.89 -9.84
C MET A 281 14.50 5.19 -8.88
N GLY A 282 15.00 6.42 -8.91
CA GLY A 282 15.94 6.89 -7.89
C GLY A 282 15.28 7.03 -6.53
N ILE A 283 16.07 6.89 -5.47
CA ILE A 283 15.59 7.12 -4.11
C ILE A 283 15.41 8.63 -3.85
N PRO A 284 14.46 9.03 -2.97
CA PRO A 284 14.31 10.43 -2.59
C PRO A 284 15.54 10.94 -1.83
N ASP A 285 15.68 12.26 -1.69
CA ASP A 285 16.66 12.84 -0.76
C ASP A 285 16.33 12.43 0.67
N LEU A 286 17.05 11.44 1.20
CA LEU A 286 16.80 10.86 2.51
C LEU A 286 17.00 11.84 3.66
N SER A 287 17.77 12.91 3.46
CA SER A 287 17.97 13.99 4.43
C SER A 287 16.71 14.82 4.70
N LEU A 288 15.73 14.76 3.77
CA LEU A 288 14.46 15.46 3.87
C LEU A 288 13.34 14.63 4.50
N THR A 289 13.58 13.35 4.70
CA THR A 289 12.62 12.48 5.40
C THR A 289 12.44 12.89 6.87
N PRO A 290 11.35 12.50 7.53
CA PRO A 290 11.20 12.76 8.97
C PRO A 290 12.38 12.23 9.80
N TYR A 291 12.91 11.05 9.48
CA TYR A 291 14.10 10.50 10.10
C TYR A 291 15.34 11.36 9.81
N GLY A 292 15.62 11.62 8.53
CA GLY A 292 16.83 12.34 8.12
C GLY A 292 16.88 13.78 8.63
N LYS A 293 15.73 14.45 8.78
CA LYS A 293 15.67 15.82 9.33
C LYS A 293 16.19 15.93 10.77
N HIS A 294 16.01 14.87 11.55
CA HIS A 294 16.37 14.82 12.96
C HIS A 294 17.62 13.97 13.24
N SER A 295 18.22 13.38 12.19
CA SER A 295 19.41 12.55 12.30
C SER A 295 20.69 13.38 12.32
N ASP A 296 21.65 12.98 13.13
CA ASP A 296 23.01 13.50 13.11
C ASP A 296 23.73 13.15 11.77
N GLU A 297 23.25 12.11 11.07
CA GLU A 297 23.76 11.68 9.78
C GLU A 297 23.10 12.37 8.56
N LYS A 298 22.35 13.45 8.79
CA LYS A 298 21.61 14.17 7.75
C LYS A 298 22.41 14.45 6.47
N ARG A 299 23.66 14.93 6.64
CA ARG A 299 24.55 15.24 5.53
C ARG A 299 24.95 13.97 4.75
N LYS A 300 25.31 12.93 5.49
CA LYS A 300 25.65 11.60 4.93
C LYS A 300 24.50 11.04 4.11
N LEU A 301 23.29 11.03 4.65
CA LEU A 301 22.08 10.55 3.96
C LEU A 301 21.81 11.31 2.65
N LYS A 302 22.09 12.62 2.62
CA LYS A 302 21.98 13.42 1.41
C LYS A 302 23.01 12.98 0.37
N ASP A 303 24.27 12.87 0.79
CA ASP A 303 25.38 12.52 -0.11
C ASP A 303 25.19 11.10 -0.66
N GLU A 304 24.73 10.15 0.15
CA GLU A 304 24.38 8.79 -0.26
C GLU A 304 23.22 8.77 -1.27
N SER A 305 22.18 9.55 -1.06
CA SER A 305 21.05 9.66 -2.00
C SER A 305 21.50 10.17 -3.38
N ILE A 306 22.37 11.16 -3.38
CA ILE A 306 22.92 11.74 -4.61
C ILE A 306 23.80 10.71 -5.32
N ALA A 307 24.69 10.04 -4.60
CA ALA A 307 25.60 9.04 -5.15
C ALA A 307 24.84 7.84 -5.71
N HIS A 308 23.86 7.31 -4.96
CA HIS A 308 22.98 6.21 -5.39
C HIS A 308 22.29 6.54 -6.71
N ASN A 309 21.63 7.69 -6.79
CA ASN A 309 20.91 8.11 -7.98
C ASN A 309 21.84 8.42 -9.17
N ALA A 310 23.07 8.84 -8.90
CA ALA A 310 24.07 9.06 -9.97
C ALA A 310 24.54 7.74 -10.57
N LEU A 311 24.79 6.74 -9.73
CA LEU A 311 25.21 5.39 -10.16
C LEU A 311 24.12 4.66 -10.94
N LEU A 312 22.86 4.83 -10.60
CA LEU A 312 21.74 4.24 -11.36
C LEU A 312 21.57 4.81 -12.77
N LYS A 313 22.19 5.95 -13.10
CA LYS A 313 22.12 6.61 -14.43
C LYS A 313 23.23 6.18 -15.37
N THR A 314 24.25 5.54 -14.88
CA THR A 314 25.41 5.07 -15.68
C THR A 314 25.14 3.71 -16.28
#